data_5a60fe323cfba8484bc3150f3000dd0b
#
_entry.id   5a60fe323cfba8484bc3150f3000dd0b
#
_cell.length_a   1.000
_cell.length_b   1.000
_cell.length_c   1.000
_cell.angle_alpha   90.00
_cell.angle_beta   90.00
_cell.angle_gamma   90.00
#
_symmetry.space_group_name_H-M   'P 1'
#
loop_
_entity.id
_entity.type
_entity.pdbx_description
1 polymer ?
#
loop_
_entity_poly.entity_id
_entity_poly.type
_entity_poly.pdbx_seq_one_letter_code
_entity_poly.pdbx_strand_id
1 'polypeptide(L)'
;MERPKLSNRFCPEGMTVEEWQVALRHEFARDNEFIVEHLDDNKIWGDYLVHNGANHYRVAFRGVRSDKNFCSCLDFRTNGLGTCKHIEAVSLYLQKHEEGYPWGHRAYTPRHTSLYVSYKGGRSVRLSIGISDLKSYESFRRRYFDSNNILLEEHYPKLEQIYEEGLAINGDFRCYDDVWEFVEGELEATNWQRQLVERYPDRELATDYALTCTQPELRHEMFEYLLQGNGIVVGEMNTTLRKQIIAIIDYTNSIEVAPSLIVAEDAYSVSLWKRLIQHSPLRQEKLNIVTPESFNVKERFFASLYNCIFIENADLLKEWHNKVSITIKRLKFKHLYMHLKSVNHLTPVQFSSIAQHISPYIIGPFYRFIRDYRPLFPLLDNGENFPDILHSFVFCRTHTELLTWGDFKGIGSNEGHLHDAQKQVEKWLHDTVHILNDDQARQLLIEKIEALLSHQ
;
A
#
# COMPACT_ATOMS: atom_id res chain seq x y z
N MET A 1 25.76 31.93 2.49
CA MET A 1 25.85 30.66 3.24
C MET A 1 24.87 29.69 2.63
N GLU A 2 25.36 28.59 2.08
CA GLU A 2 24.48 27.46 1.66
C GLU A 2 23.78 26.95 2.89
N ARG A 3 22.46 26.79 2.81
CA ARG A 3 21.69 26.10 3.88
C ARG A 3 22.11 24.65 3.90
N PRO A 4 22.37 24.06 5.08
CA PRO A 4 22.69 22.64 5.16
C PRO A 4 21.53 21.82 4.59
N LYS A 5 21.84 20.85 3.73
CA LYS A 5 20.85 19.92 3.19
C LYS A 5 20.22 19.08 4.30
N LEU A 6 18.91 18.88 4.21
CA LEU A 6 18.21 18.01 5.13
C LEU A 6 18.65 16.55 4.93
N SER A 7 18.82 15.83 6.03
CA SER A 7 19.04 14.39 5.97
C SER A 7 17.79 13.71 5.39
N ASN A 8 17.97 12.78 4.46
CA ASN A 8 16.88 11.93 3.98
C ASN A 8 16.68 10.65 4.82
N ARG A 9 17.51 10.45 5.87
CA ARG A 9 17.47 9.27 6.76
C ARG A 9 17.01 9.59 8.16
N PHE A 10 17.28 10.78 8.65
CA PHE A 10 17.02 11.16 10.03
C PHE A 10 16.21 12.47 10.08
N CYS A 11 15.09 12.41 10.81
CA CYS A 11 14.28 13.59 11.09
C CYS A 11 15.05 14.53 12.04
N PRO A 12 15.21 15.81 11.68
CA PRO A 12 15.87 16.78 12.56
C PRO A 12 15.14 16.92 13.90
N GLU A 13 15.90 17.23 14.94
CA GLU A 13 15.34 17.52 16.26
C GLU A 13 14.41 18.75 16.20
N GLY A 14 13.28 18.67 16.87
CA GLY A 14 12.27 19.73 16.88
C GLY A 14 11.35 19.79 15.66
N MET A 15 11.48 18.87 14.71
CA MET A 15 10.63 18.76 13.53
C MET A 15 9.80 17.49 13.59
N THR A 16 8.52 17.55 13.25
CA THR A 16 7.71 16.34 13.05
C THR A 16 8.14 15.60 11.79
N VAL A 17 7.88 14.31 11.71
CA VAL A 17 8.21 13.52 10.51
C VAL A 17 7.46 14.04 9.29
N GLU A 18 6.23 14.50 9.45
CA GLU A 18 5.47 15.10 8.35
C GLU A 18 6.09 16.41 7.84
N GLU A 19 6.46 17.31 8.76
CA GLU A 19 7.12 18.55 8.41
C GLU A 19 8.47 18.31 7.71
N TRP A 20 9.24 17.36 8.22
CA TRP A 20 10.49 16.94 7.60
C TRP A 20 10.27 16.42 6.18
N GLN A 21 9.28 15.56 5.97
CA GLN A 21 9.00 14.98 4.65
C GLN A 21 8.45 16.01 3.66
N VAL A 22 7.67 16.98 4.11
CA VAL A 22 7.27 18.14 3.30
C VAL A 22 8.48 18.98 2.95
N ALA A 23 9.35 19.27 3.94
CA ALA A 23 10.57 20.06 3.73
C ALA A 23 11.55 19.39 2.75
N LEU A 24 11.70 18.07 2.78
CA LEU A 24 12.50 17.32 1.80
C LEU A 24 11.97 17.47 0.36
N ARG A 25 10.65 17.44 0.16
CA ARG A 25 10.03 17.65 -1.15
C ARG A 25 10.18 19.06 -1.64
N HIS A 26 10.06 20.03 -0.73
CA HIS A 26 10.30 21.45 -1.02
C HIS A 26 11.77 21.69 -1.39
N GLU A 27 12.72 21.12 -0.63
CA GLU A 27 14.16 21.19 -0.92
C GLU A 27 14.47 20.57 -2.29
N PHE A 28 13.91 19.39 -2.58
CA PHE A 28 14.09 18.74 -3.87
C PHE A 28 13.54 19.61 -5.02
N ALA A 29 12.36 20.20 -4.84
CA ALA A 29 11.76 21.07 -5.85
C ALA A 29 12.59 22.34 -6.09
N ARG A 30 13.20 22.89 -5.05
CA ARG A 30 14.09 24.08 -5.14
C ARG A 30 15.42 23.76 -5.81
N ASP A 31 16.02 22.60 -5.51
CA ASP A 31 17.38 22.24 -5.93
C ASP A 31 17.42 21.57 -7.33
N ASN A 32 16.27 21.31 -7.93
CA ASN A 32 16.15 20.71 -9.25
C ASN A 32 15.37 21.60 -10.21
N GLU A 33 15.63 21.46 -11.50
CA GLU A 33 14.92 22.21 -12.53
C GLU A 33 13.60 21.53 -12.87
N PHE A 34 12.51 22.28 -12.67
CA PHE A 34 11.16 21.93 -13.11
C PHE A 34 10.66 22.99 -14.08
N ILE A 35 10.07 22.57 -15.19
CA ILE A 35 9.36 23.46 -16.10
C ILE A 35 7.87 23.39 -15.71
N VAL A 36 7.30 24.56 -15.38
CA VAL A 36 5.89 24.68 -14.96
C VAL A 36 5.13 25.45 -16.02
N GLU A 37 4.12 24.85 -16.60
CA GLU A 37 3.25 25.44 -17.62
C GLU A 37 1.85 25.58 -17.06
N HIS A 38 1.20 26.73 -17.27
CA HIS A 38 -0.21 26.91 -16.95
C HIS A 38 -1.08 26.18 -17.97
N LEU A 39 -2.13 25.50 -17.47
CA LEU A 39 -3.14 24.86 -18.28
C LEU A 39 -4.46 25.64 -18.33
N ASP A 40 -4.62 26.65 -17.47
CA ASP A 40 -5.77 27.53 -17.43
C ASP A 40 -5.38 28.98 -17.13
N ASP A 41 -6.35 29.89 -17.17
CA ASP A 41 -6.13 31.32 -16.97
C ASP A 41 -6.06 31.73 -15.48
N ASN A 42 -6.14 30.78 -14.53
CA ASN A 42 -6.05 31.09 -13.11
C ASN A 42 -4.59 31.29 -12.71
N LYS A 43 -4.27 32.48 -12.21
CA LYS A 43 -2.90 32.85 -11.89
C LYS A 43 -2.31 32.10 -10.69
N ILE A 44 -3.14 31.63 -9.74
CA ILE A 44 -2.66 31.01 -8.50
C ILE A 44 -3.33 29.65 -8.30
N TRP A 45 -4.67 29.59 -8.19
CA TRP A 45 -5.41 28.36 -7.95
C TRP A 45 -5.81 27.67 -9.28
N GLY A 46 -4.79 27.31 -10.06
CA GLY A 46 -4.95 26.80 -11.42
C GLY A 46 -4.54 25.34 -11.57
N ASP A 47 -4.63 24.90 -12.80
CA ASP A 47 -4.09 23.63 -13.27
C ASP A 47 -2.79 23.87 -14.00
N TYR A 48 -1.80 23.02 -13.76
CA TYR A 48 -0.45 23.13 -14.27
C TYR A 48 0.04 21.82 -14.85
N LEU A 49 0.92 21.90 -15.85
CA LEU A 49 1.74 20.80 -16.31
C LEU A 49 3.17 21.01 -15.80
N VAL A 50 3.68 20.02 -15.06
CA VAL A 50 5.03 20.08 -14.48
C VAL A 50 5.90 19.05 -15.15
N HIS A 51 6.97 19.50 -15.82
CA HIS A 51 7.96 18.65 -16.45
C HIS A 51 9.14 18.40 -15.53
N ASN A 52 9.57 17.14 -15.45
CA ASN A 52 10.77 16.71 -14.75
C ASN A 52 11.54 15.74 -15.66
N GLY A 53 12.49 16.31 -16.41
CA GLY A 53 13.16 15.60 -17.49
C GLY A 53 12.15 15.18 -18.59
N ALA A 54 12.14 13.90 -18.96
CA ALA A 54 11.23 13.36 -19.95
C ALA A 54 9.79 13.11 -19.45
N ASN A 55 9.56 13.22 -18.15
CA ASN A 55 8.24 12.96 -17.56
C ASN A 55 7.48 14.27 -17.34
N HIS A 56 6.16 14.18 -17.46
CA HIS A 56 5.26 15.30 -17.17
C HIS A 56 4.14 14.85 -16.24
N TYR A 57 3.70 15.78 -15.37
CA TYR A 57 2.70 15.53 -14.34
C TYR A 57 1.68 16.65 -14.31
N ARG A 58 0.41 16.30 -14.30
CA ARG A 58 -0.67 17.25 -14.09
C ARG A 58 -0.76 17.59 -12.61
N VAL A 59 -0.80 18.88 -12.29
CA VAL A 59 -0.95 19.41 -10.93
C VAL A 59 -2.15 20.34 -10.89
N ALA A 60 -3.09 20.08 -9.99
CA ALA A 60 -4.11 21.06 -9.61
C ALA A 60 -3.68 21.71 -8.30
N PHE A 61 -3.27 22.97 -8.37
CA PHE A 61 -2.85 23.74 -7.20
C PHE A 61 -4.05 24.53 -6.66
N ARG A 62 -4.45 24.24 -5.43
CA ARG A 62 -5.58 24.87 -4.73
C ARG A 62 -5.15 25.59 -3.45
N GLY A 63 -3.84 25.78 -3.30
CA GLY A 63 -3.24 26.52 -2.20
C GLY A 63 -2.13 25.75 -1.49
N VAL A 64 -1.36 26.49 -0.71
CA VAL A 64 -0.26 25.94 0.08
C VAL A 64 -0.85 25.01 1.13
N ARG A 65 -0.47 23.73 1.10
CA ARG A 65 -0.96 22.68 2.02
C ARG A 65 -2.48 22.39 1.95
N SER A 66 -3.14 22.76 0.86
CA SER A 66 -4.57 22.48 0.66
C SER A 66 -4.80 20.97 0.49
N ASP A 67 -5.82 20.45 1.14
CA ASP A 67 -6.29 19.07 0.96
C ASP A 67 -6.99 18.85 -0.40
N LYS A 68 -7.24 19.93 -1.14
CA LYS A 68 -7.81 19.95 -2.49
C LYS A 68 -6.75 19.98 -3.60
N ASN A 69 -5.47 19.96 -3.24
CA ASN A 69 -4.40 19.80 -4.22
C ASN A 69 -4.44 18.41 -4.84
N PHE A 70 -4.02 18.31 -6.09
CA PHE A 70 -3.87 17.05 -6.80
C PHE A 70 -2.56 17.05 -7.59
N CYS A 71 -1.92 15.88 -7.68
CA CYS A 71 -0.86 15.61 -8.63
C CYS A 71 -0.97 14.19 -9.15
N SER A 72 -0.78 14.01 -10.46
CA SER A 72 -0.86 12.68 -11.10
C SER A 72 0.32 11.75 -10.73
N CYS A 73 1.34 12.21 -10.00
CA CYS A 73 2.49 11.40 -9.63
C CYS A 73 2.16 10.39 -8.51
N LEU A 74 2.84 9.25 -8.54
CA LEU A 74 2.67 8.19 -7.54
C LEU A 74 3.01 8.68 -6.12
N ASP A 75 4.07 9.48 -5.94
CA ASP A 75 4.43 10.02 -4.63
C ASP A 75 3.26 10.79 -3.98
N PHE A 76 2.58 11.65 -4.72
CA PHE A 76 1.41 12.37 -4.21
C PHE A 76 0.26 11.42 -3.84
N ARG A 77 -0.04 10.47 -4.73
CA ARG A 77 -1.17 9.54 -4.57
C ARG A 77 -1.01 8.57 -3.40
N THR A 78 0.22 8.38 -2.90
CA THR A 78 0.54 7.37 -1.87
C THR A 78 1.09 7.94 -0.58
N ASN A 79 1.57 9.18 -0.56
CA ASN A 79 2.30 9.71 0.60
C ASN A 79 1.41 10.22 1.75
N GLY A 80 0.16 10.55 1.50
CA GLY A 80 -0.76 11.08 2.52
C GLY A 80 -0.44 12.48 3.04
N LEU A 81 0.53 13.19 2.44
CA LEU A 81 0.96 14.53 2.87
C LEU A 81 0.08 15.66 2.31
N GLY A 82 -0.65 15.38 1.23
CA GLY A 82 -1.34 16.42 0.45
C GLY A 82 -0.40 17.30 -0.39
N THR A 83 0.90 16.93 -0.50
CA THR A 83 1.89 17.58 -1.34
C THR A 83 2.90 16.57 -1.90
N CYS A 84 3.67 16.99 -2.91
CA CYS A 84 4.80 16.27 -3.48
C CYS A 84 5.77 17.28 -4.13
N LYS A 85 6.92 16.82 -4.58
CA LYS A 85 7.90 17.69 -5.25
C LYS A 85 7.34 18.51 -6.40
N HIS A 86 6.32 18.01 -7.13
CA HIS A 86 5.72 18.73 -8.26
C HIS A 86 4.77 19.85 -7.78
N ILE A 87 3.99 19.64 -6.74
CA ILE A 87 3.17 20.67 -6.09
C ILE A 87 4.08 21.75 -5.48
N GLU A 88 5.17 21.34 -4.81
CA GLU A 88 6.16 22.27 -4.28
C GLU A 88 6.85 23.07 -5.39
N ALA A 89 7.13 22.46 -6.54
CA ALA A 89 7.69 23.17 -7.70
C ALA A 89 6.72 24.23 -8.24
N VAL A 90 5.41 23.92 -8.34
CA VAL A 90 4.39 24.93 -8.70
C VAL A 90 4.36 26.06 -7.65
N SER A 91 4.38 25.72 -6.37
CA SER A 91 4.39 26.72 -5.29
C SER A 91 5.60 27.66 -5.39
N LEU A 92 6.79 27.12 -5.64
CA LEU A 92 8.03 27.91 -5.84
C LEU A 92 7.99 28.76 -7.12
N TYR A 93 7.44 28.19 -8.20
CA TYR A 93 7.24 28.92 -9.46
C TYR A 93 6.33 30.14 -9.24
N LEU A 94 5.18 29.94 -8.58
CA LEU A 94 4.22 31.01 -8.28
C LEU A 94 4.83 32.07 -7.36
N GLN A 95 5.57 31.65 -6.34
CA GLN A 95 6.27 32.57 -5.44
C GLN A 95 7.22 33.50 -6.19
N LYS A 96 7.86 33.03 -7.26
CA LYS A 96 8.84 33.79 -8.06
C LYS A 96 8.18 34.65 -9.13
N HIS A 97 7.06 34.21 -9.71
CA HIS A 97 6.51 34.81 -10.93
C HIS A 97 5.16 35.54 -10.74
N GLU A 98 4.44 35.25 -9.64
CA GLU A 98 3.10 35.78 -9.41
C GLU A 98 3.07 36.69 -8.15
N GLU A 99 2.81 37.97 -8.34
CA GLU A 99 2.69 38.94 -7.23
C GLU A 99 1.57 38.57 -6.25
N GLY A 100 0.52 37.88 -6.73
CA GLY A 100 -0.62 37.37 -5.93
C GLY A 100 -0.34 36.11 -5.14
N TYR A 101 0.88 35.52 -5.17
CA TYR A 101 1.20 34.28 -4.48
C TYR A 101 0.80 34.24 -2.98
N PRO A 102 0.91 35.34 -2.19
CA PRO A 102 0.45 35.32 -0.80
C PRO A 102 -1.02 34.90 -0.63
N TRP A 103 -1.86 35.05 -1.66
CA TRP A 103 -3.23 34.55 -1.67
C TRP A 103 -3.30 33.01 -1.65
N GLY A 104 -2.29 32.33 -2.17
CA GLY A 104 -2.16 30.87 -2.13
C GLY A 104 -2.13 30.27 -0.71
N HIS A 105 -1.86 31.11 0.31
CA HIS A 105 -1.96 30.73 1.72
C HIS A 105 -3.38 30.87 2.31
N ARG A 106 -4.33 31.44 1.54
CA ARG A 106 -5.73 31.54 1.94
C ARG A 106 -6.49 30.29 1.53
N ALA A 107 -7.58 30.01 2.21
CA ALA A 107 -8.46 28.90 1.85
C ALA A 107 -8.99 29.06 0.41
N TYR A 108 -8.78 28.05 -0.39
CA TYR A 108 -9.35 27.99 -1.74
C TYR A 108 -10.86 27.92 -1.67
N THR A 109 -11.52 28.81 -2.37
CA THR A 109 -12.98 28.81 -2.51
C THR A 109 -13.34 28.26 -3.88
N PRO A 110 -13.95 27.06 -3.97
CA PRO A 110 -14.31 26.44 -5.23
C PRO A 110 -15.42 27.24 -5.93
N ARG A 111 -15.32 27.34 -7.25
CA ARG A 111 -16.37 27.94 -8.09
C ARG A 111 -17.51 26.95 -8.32
N HIS A 112 -17.19 25.66 -8.41
CA HIS A 112 -18.13 24.58 -8.69
C HIS A 112 -18.18 23.63 -7.51
N THR A 113 -19.36 23.06 -7.27
CA THR A 113 -19.50 21.94 -6.36
C THR A 113 -18.96 20.67 -7.03
N SER A 114 -18.16 19.88 -6.30
CA SER A 114 -17.51 18.70 -6.89
C SER A 114 -17.25 17.60 -5.87
N LEU A 115 -17.19 16.35 -6.38
CA LEU A 115 -16.61 15.22 -5.72
C LEU A 115 -15.13 15.11 -6.12
N TYR A 116 -14.26 14.89 -5.15
CA TYR A 116 -12.84 14.72 -5.35
C TYR A 116 -12.25 13.70 -4.35
N VAL A 117 -11.15 13.07 -4.71
CA VAL A 117 -10.38 12.24 -3.76
C VAL A 117 -9.41 13.12 -2.99
N SER A 118 -9.55 13.17 -1.67
CA SER A 118 -8.52 13.73 -0.80
C SER A 118 -7.45 12.69 -0.54
N TYR A 119 -6.18 13.07 -0.76
CA TYR A 119 -5.01 12.22 -0.53
C TYR A 119 -4.26 12.56 0.77
N LYS A 120 -4.78 13.50 1.56
CA LYS A 120 -4.17 13.94 2.80
C LYS A 120 -4.69 13.13 3.99
N GLY A 121 -3.79 12.47 4.68
CA GLY A 121 -4.15 11.61 5.84
C GLY A 121 -4.76 10.26 5.48
N GLY A 122 -4.82 9.92 4.19
CA GLY A 122 -5.49 8.75 3.63
C GLY A 122 -6.39 9.14 2.48
N ARG A 123 -6.82 8.15 1.67
CA ARG A 123 -7.75 8.44 0.58
C ARG A 123 -9.19 8.46 1.08
N SER A 124 -9.94 9.45 0.67
CA SER A 124 -11.38 9.54 0.92
C SER A 124 -12.06 10.38 -0.14
N VAL A 125 -13.25 9.99 -0.56
CA VAL A 125 -14.08 10.82 -1.44
C VAL A 125 -14.71 11.94 -0.62
N ARG A 126 -14.56 13.18 -1.08
CA ARG A 126 -15.08 14.35 -0.38
C ARG A 126 -15.90 15.24 -1.29
N LEU A 127 -16.85 15.92 -0.67
CA LEU A 127 -17.66 16.97 -1.31
C LEU A 127 -17.01 18.33 -1.07
N SER A 128 -16.71 19.05 -2.15
CA SER A 128 -16.28 20.45 -2.14
C SER A 128 -17.43 21.30 -2.66
N ILE A 129 -18.10 22.10 -1.82
CA ILE A 129 -19.26 22.90 -2.21
C ILE A 129 -18.81 24.25 -2.74
N GLY A 130 -19.30 24.62 -3.92
CA GLY A 130 -19.08 25.93 -4.52
C GLY A 130 -19.69 27.05 -3.69
N ILE A 131 -19.11 28.24 -3.73
CA ILE A 131 -19.54 29.38 -2.90
C ILE A 131 -21.00 29.77 -3.13
N SER A 132 -21.46 29.70 -4.37
CA SER A 132 -22.83 29.98 -4.76
C SER A 132 -23.83 28.89 -4.35
N ASP A 133 -23.35 27.70 -4.00
CA ASP A 133 -24.17 26.50 -3.92
C ASP A 133 -24.42 26.01 -2.49
N LEU A 134 -23.91 26.71 -1.49
CA LEU A 134 -23.92 26.28 -0.09
C LEU A 134 -25.30 25.87 0.43
N LYS A 135 -26.35 26.64 0.08
CA LYS A 135 -27.73 26.34 0.51
C LYS A 135 -28.33 25.20 -0.30
N SER A 136 -28.04 25.15 -1.60
CA SER A 136 -28.67 24.21 -2.53
C SER A 136 -28.21 22.77 -2.26
N TYR A 137 -26.94 22.59 -1.84
CA TYR A 137 -26.36 21.26 -1.56
C TYR A 137 -26.47 20.82 -0.10
N GLU A 138 -27.08 21.61 0.81
CA GLU A 138 -27.11 21.24 2.22
C GLU A 138 -27.85 19.91 2.49
N SER A 139 -29.03 19.71 1.84
CA SER A 139 -29.79 18.45 1.96
C SER A 139 -29.05 17.27 1.33
N PHE A 140 -28.44 17.50 0.18
CA PHE A 140 -27.60 16.51 -0.52
C PHE A 140 -26.43 16.08 0.37
N ARG A 141 -25.68 17.04 0.94
CA ARG A 141 -24.57 16.79 1.86
C ARG A 141 -24.99 15.92 3.04
N ARG A 142 -26.08 16.26 3.72
CA ARG A 142 -26.56 15.50 4.90
C ARG A 142 -26.99 14.08 4.59
N ARG A 143 -27.37 13.80 3.35
CA ARG A 143 -27.84 12.47 2.93
C ARG A 143 -26.70 11.50 2.68
N TYR A 144 -25.61 11.97 2.11
CA TYR A 144 -24.56 11.11 1.57
C TYR A 144 -23.23 11.24 2.28
N PHE A 145 -22.99 12.34 3.03
CA PHE A 145 -21.69 12.69 3.57
C PHE A 145 -21.76 12.89 5.09
N ASP A 146 -20.63 12.61 5.74
CA ASP A 146 -20.43 12.90 7.16
C ASP A 146 -20.25 14.42 7.44
N SER A 147 -20.00 14.75 8.71
CA SER A 147 -19.74 16.13 9.15
C SER A 147 -18.49 16.76 8.51
N ASN A 148 -17.54 15.96 8.03
CA ASN A 148 -16.31 16.38 7.37
C ASN A 148 -16.43 16.38 5.84
N ASN A 149 -17.64 16.23 5.32
CA ASN A 149 -17.96 16.10 3.89
C ASN A 149 -17.29 14.87 3.23
N ILE A 150 -17.06 13.79 3.97
CA ILE A 150 -16.57 12.52 3.46
C ILE A 150 -17.77 11.69 3.03
N LEU A 151 -17.75 11.14 1.82
CA LEU A 151 -18.76 10.21 1.32
C LEU A 151 -18.73 8.93 2.16
N LEU A 152 -19.89 8.54 2.69
CA LEU A 152 -20.02 7.32 3.47
C LEU A 152 -19.84 6.10 2.57
N GLU A 153 -19.07 5.11 3.03
CA GLU A 153 -18.75 3.91 2.24
C GLU A 153 -19.98 3.11 1.80
N GLU A 154 -21.07 3.12 2.61
CA GLU A 154 -22.36 2.50 2.28
C GLU A 154 -23.01 3.11 1.04
N HIS A 155 -22.58 4.29 0.62
CA HIS A 155 -23.08 4.99 -0.56
C HIS A 155 -22.19 4.83 -1.80
N TYR A 156 -21.04 4.16 -1.70
CA TYR A 156 -20.18 3.89 -2.86
C TYR A 156 -20.93 3.19 -4.02
N PRO A 157 -21.82 2.19 -3.78
CA PRO A 157 -22.61 1.58 -4.86
C PRO A 157 -23.58 2.53 -5.56
N LYS A 158 -23.84 3.70 -4.98
CA LYS A 158 -24.78 4.72 -5.50
C LYS A 158 -24.07 5.93 -6.11
N LEU A 159 -22.76 5.83 -6.40
CA LEU A 159 -21.98 6.98 -6.87
C LEU A 159 -22.58 7.62 -8.12
N GLU A 160 -23.04 6.82 -9.08
CA GLU A 160 -23.69 7.31 -10.30
C GLU A 160 -24.96 8.09 -10.00
N GLN A 161 -25.84 7.56 -9.14
CA GLN A 161 -27.05 8.25 -8.68
C GLN A 161 -26.69 9.56 -7.95
N ILE A 162 -25.67 9.54 -7.09
CA ILE A 162 -25.20 10.74 -6.37
C ILE A 162 -24.71 11.80 -7.35
N TYR A 163 -24.02 11.40 -8.40
CA TYR A 163 -23.56 12.30 -9.45
C TYR A 163 -24.72 12.91 -10.23
N GLU A 164 -25.71 12.12 -10.62
CA GLU A 164 -26.93 12.58 -11.31
C GLU A 164 -27.76 13.55 -10.44
N GLU A 165 -27.94 13.22 -9.15
CA GLU A 165 -28.61 14.14 -8.22
C GLU A 165 -27.85 15.45 -8.03
N GLY A 166 -26.52 15.39 -7.98
CA GLY A 166 -25.66 16.57 -7.92
C GLY A 166 -25.84 17.46 -9.15
N LEU A 167 -25.87 16.89 -10.35
CA LEU A 167 -26.14 17.59 -11.61
C LEU A 167 -27.55 18.19 -11.66
N ALA A 168 -28.54 17.51 -11.10
CA ALA A 168 -29.92 18.02 -11.05
C ALA A 168 -30.06 19.26 -10.15
N ILE A 169 -29.19 19.39 -9.12
CA ILE A 169 -29.15 20.59 -8.26
C ILE A 169 -28.48 21.75 -9.00
N ASN A 170 -27.36 21.51 -9.64
CA ASN A 170 -26.62 22.47 -10.46
C ASN A 170 -25.86 21.74 -11.57
N GLY A 171 -26.14 22.08 -12.82
CA GLY A 171 -25.53 21.47 -14.00
C GLY A 171 -23.99 21.59 -14.09
N ASP A 172 -23.38 22.46 -13.26
CA ASP A 172 -21.92 22.59 -13.15
C ASP A 172 -21.29 21.64 -12.11
N PHE A 173 -22.06 20.71 -11.51
CA PHE A 173 -21.55 19.71 -10.59
C PHE A 173 -20.53 18.79 -11.26
N ARG A 174 -19.45 18.50 -10.58
CA ARG A 174 -18.34 17.69 -11.14
C ARG A 174 -18.02 16.48 -10.27
N CYS A 175 -17.70 15.37 -10.92
CA CYS A 175 -17.08 14.23 -10.30
C CYS A 175 -15.78 13.96 -11.05
N TYR A 176 -14.64 14.00 -10.36
CA TYR A 176 -13.34 13.79 -11.02
C TYR A 176 -13.09 12.30 -11.29
N ASP A 177 -12.29 12.01 -12.33
CA ASP A 177 -12.06 10.64 -12.80
C ASP A 177 -11.47 9.73 -11.72
N ASP A 178 -10.61 10.26 -10.86
CA ASP A 178 -10.00 9.50 -9.76
C ASP A 178 -11.00 9.11 -8.66
N VAL A 179 -12.16 9.76 -8.57
CA VAL A 179 -13.26 9.34 -7.69
C VAL A 179 -13.88 8.04 -8.19
N TRP A 180 -14.15 7.95 -9.50
CA TRP A 180 -14.70 6.75 -10.12
C TRP A 180 -13.72 5.58 -9.98
N GLU A 181 -12.44 5.78 -10.35
CA GLU A 181 -11.39 4.77 -10.20
C GLU A 181 -11.26 4.27 -8.74
N PHE A 182 -11.32 5.17 -7.78
CA PHE A 182 -11.18 4.82 -6.37
C PHE A 182 -12.37 4.00 -5.87
N VAL A 183 -13.60 4.49 -6.10
CA VAL A 183 -14.83 3.82 -5.65
C VAL A 183 -15.02 2.47 -6.33
N GLU A 184 -14.74 2.37 -7.63
CA GLU A 184 -14.80 1.10 -8.36
C GLU A 184 -13.82 0.07 -7.76
N GLY A 185 -12.58 0.48 -7.46
CA GLY A 185 -11.60 -0.38 -6.81
C GLY A 185 -12.03 -0.87 -5.43
N GLU A 186 -12.63 -0.02 -4.60
CA GLU A 186 -13.15 -0.40 -3.28
C GLU A 186 -14.35 -1.37 -3.40
N LEU A 187 -15.24 -1.14 -4.36
CA LEU A 187 -16.38 -2.02 -4.62
C LEU A 187 -15.94 -3.38 -5.16
N GLU A 188 -14.95 -3.42 -6.06
CA GLU A 188 -14.38 -4.68 -6.56
C GLU A 188 -13.77 -5.50 -5.42
N ALA A 189 -12.97 -4.87 -4.55
CA ALA A 189 -12.36 -5.54 -3.41
C ALA A 189 -13.42 -6.11 -2.44
N THR A 190 -14.44 -5.31 -2.12
CA THR A 190 -15.54 -5.75 -1.25
C THR A 190 -16.34 -6.89 -1.89
N ASN A 191 -16.62 -6.81 -3.18
CA ASN A 191 -17.36 -7.85 -3.91
C ASN A 191 -16.56 -9.15 -3.99
N TRP A 192 -15.27 -9.08 -4.21
CA TRP A 192 -14.37 -10.22 -4.20
C TRP A 192 -14.41 -10.96 -2.86
N GLN A 193 -14.24 -10.23 -1.76
CA GLN A 193 -14.28 -10.81 -0.41
C GLN A 193 -15.63 -11.47 -0.11
N ARG A 194 -16.74 -10.79 -0.46
CA ARG A 194 -18.08 -11.35 -0.27
C ARG A 194 -18.28 -12.63 -1.05
N GLN A 195 -17.95 -12.67 -2.34
CA GLN A 195 -18.09 -13.85 -3.18
C GLN A 195 -17.26 -15.02 -2.64
N LEU A 196 -16.06 -14.73 -2.12
CA LEU A 196 -15.21 -15.74 -1.53
C LEU A 196 -15.81 -16.34 -0.27
N VAL A 197 -16.35 -15.51 0.64
CA VAL A 197 -17.03 -15.97 1.87
C VAL A 197 -18.31 -16.72 1.55
N GLU A 198 -19.13 -16.27 0.60
CA GLU A 198 -20.37 -16.96 0.18
C GLU A 198 -20.07 -18.35 -0.41
N ARG A 199 -18.99 -18.47 -1.19
CA ARG A 199 -18.59 -19.74 -1.82
C ARG A 199 -17.97 -20.72 -0.82
N TYR A 200 -17.32 -20.21 0.21
CA TYR A 200 -16.58 -21.01 1.21
C TYR A 200 -16.96 -20.59 2.64
N PRO A 201 -18.21 -20.86 3.07
CA PRO A 201 -18.70 -20.40 4.38
C PRO A 201 -17.92 -20.96 5.56
N ASP A 202 -17.37 -22.18 5.39
CA ASP A 202 -16.56 -22.87 6.40
C ASP A 202 -15.06 -22.53 6.28
N ARG A 203 -14.70 -21.50 5.48
CA ARG A 203 -13.33 -21.12 5.19
C ARG A 203 -12.45 -22.26 4.67
N GLU A 204 -13.05 -23.16 3.91
CA GLU A 204 -12.36 -24.27 3.24
C GLU A 204 -12.37 -24.07 1.72
N LEU A 205 -11.21 -24.21 1.09
CA LEU A 205 -11.11 -24.26 -0.38
C LEU A 205 -11.45 -25.66 -0.86
N ALA A 206 -12.62 -25.82 -1.47
CA ALA A 206 -13.07 -27.07 -2.07
C ALA A 206 -12.52 -27.22 -3.50
N THR A 207 -11.22 -27.09 -3.71
CA THR A 207 -10.59 -27.52 -4.98
C THR A 207 -10.01 -28.90 -4.80
N ASP A 208 -10.14 -29.75 -5.82
CA ASP A 208 -9.58 -31.13 -5.77
C ASP A 208 -8.06 -31.08 -5.49
N TYR A 209 -7.40 -30.02 -5.89
CA TYR A 209 -5.98 -29.83 -5.66
C TYR A 209 -5.65 -29.37 -4.23
N ALA A 210 -6.47 -28.51 -3.64
CA ALA A 210 -6.35 -28.14 -2.23
C ALA A 210 -6.66 -29.33 -1.31
N LEU A 211 -7.56 -30.25 -1.73
CA LEU A 211 -7.86 -31.51 -1.01
C LEU A 211 -6.65 -32.45 -0.95
N THR A 212 -5.72 -32.36 -1.90
CA THR A 212 -4.45 -33.09 -1.83
C THR A 212 -3.44 -32.47 -0.85
N CYS A 213 -3.67 -31.26 -0.37
CA CYS A 213 -3.00 -30.72 0.81
C CYS A 213 -3.63 -31.38 2.04
N THR A 214 -2.93 -32.33 2.61
CA THR A 214 -3.44 -33.27 3.63
C THR A 214 -3.74 -32.65 4.99
N GLN A 215 -3.45 -31.35 5.20
CA GLN A 215 -3.59 -30.68 6.48
C GLN A 215 -4.71 -29.63 6.41
N PRO A 216 -5.76 -29.72 7.25
CA PRO A 216 -6.87 -28.75 7.29
C PRO A 216 -6.39 -27.31 7.53
N GLU A 217 -5.34 -27.11 8.36
CA GLU A 217 -4.74 -25.83 8.68
C GLU A 217 -4.21 -25.12 7.41
N LEU A 218 -3.59 -25.88 6.52
CA LEU A 218 -3.05 -25.33 5.27
C LEU A 218 -4.16 -24.85 4.31
N ARG A 219 -5.33 -25.45 4.34
CA ARG A 219 -6.49 -24.99 3.56
C ARG A 219 -7.06 -23.70 4.12
N HIS A 220 -7.08 -23.57 5.43
CA HIS A 220 -7.48 -22.33 6.10
C HIS A 220 -6.52 -21.17 5.77
N GLU A 221 -5.21 -21.40 5.83
CA GLU A 221 -4.21 -20.42 5.41
C GLU A 221 -4.42 -19.96 3.97
N MET A 222 -4.67 -20.86 3.04
CA MET A 222 -4.95 -20.51 1.64
C MET A 222 -6.17 -19.61 1.51
N PHE A 223 -7.23 -19.87 2.29
CA PHE A 223 -8.40 -19.03 2.30
C PHE A 223 -8.10 -17.63 2.82
N GLU A 224 -7.30 -17.52 3.88
CA GLU A 224 -6.87 -16.23 4.41
C GLU A 224 -6.03 -15.45 3.38
N TYR A 225 -5.15 -16.11 2.61
CA TYR A 225 -4.43 -15.47 1.50
C TYR A 225 -5.38 -14.90 0.44
N LEU A 226 -6.40 -15.66 0.08
CA LEU A 226 -7.39 -15.22 -0.89
C LEU A 226 -8.25 -14.07 -0.36
N LEU A 227 -8.65 -14.10 0.92
CA LEU A 227 -9.42 -13.03 1.56
C LEU A 227 -8.65 -11.69 1.57
N GLN A 228 -7.34 -11.73 1.77
CA GLN A 228 -6.51 -10.52 1.72
C GLN A 228 -6.40 -9.95 0.30
N GLY A 229 -6.60 -10.76 -0.73
CA GLY A 229 -6.44 -10.36 -2.13
C GLY A 229 -4.99 -10.13 -2.57
N ASN A 230 -4.14 -9.66 -1.65
CA ASN A 230 -2.69 -9.52 -1.79
C ASN A 230 -2.02 -9.96 -0.49
N GLY A 231 -0.79 -10.45 -0.55
CA GLY A 231 -0.13 -10.88 0.68
C GLY A 231 1.35 -11.22 0.56
N ILE A 232 2.02 -11.28 1.71
CA ILE A 232 3.39 -11.76 1.86
C ILE A 232 3.36 -13.04 2.69
N VAL A 233 3.90 -14.13 2.15
CA VAL A 233 4.07 -15.40 2.86
C VAL A 233 5.48 -15.46 3.39
N VAL A 234 5.63 -15.61 4.71
CA VAL A 234 6.94 -15.73 5.37
C VAL A 234 7.17 -17.17 5.80
N GLY A 235 8.35 -17.71 5.53
CA GLY A 235 8.75 -19.05 5.89
C GLY A 235 9.51 -19.78 4.80
N GLU A 236 9.84 -21.06 5.01
CA GLU A 236 10.59 -21.84 4.03
C GLU A 236 9.75 -22.20 2.79
N MET A 237 10.30 -21.89 1.62
CA MET A 237 9.70 -22.32 0.35
C MET A 237 9.86 -23.82 0.17
N ASN A 238 8.76 -24.54 0.20
CA ASN A 238 8.73 -25.98 0.05
C ASN A 238 7.68 -26.43 -0.99
N THR A 239 7.61 -27.72 -1.23
CA THR A 239 6.67 -28.30 -2.20
C THR A 239 5.22 -28.04 -1.80
N THR A 240 4.90 -28.09 -0.51
CA THR A 240 3.53 -27.85 -0.01
C THR A 240 3.10 -26.41 -0.27
N LEU A 241 3.95 -25.44 0.06
CA LEU A 241 3.64 -24.04 -0.22
C LEU A 241 3.47 -23.77 -1.72
N ARG A 242 4.34 -24.34 -2.58
CA ARG A 242 4.16 -24.23 -4.03
C ARG A 242 2.82 -24.80 -4.50
N LYS A 243 2.36 -25.93 -3.95
CA LYS A 243 1.05 -26.50 -4.24
C LYS A 243 -0.08 -25.58 -3.79
N GLN A 244 0.02 -24.96 -2.63
CA GLN A 244 -0.96 -23.97 -2.16
C GLN A 244 -1.05 -22.77 -3.12
N ILE A 245 0.08 -22.23 -3.53
CA ILE A 245 0.12 -21.11 -4.49
C ILE A 245 -0.48 -21.52 -5.85
N ILE A 246 -0.20 -22.72 -6.33
CA ILE A 246 -0.82 -23.25 -7.56
C ILE A 246 -2.36 -23.32 -7.40
N ALA A 247 -2.86 -23.76 -6.26
CA ALA A 247 -4.30 -23.82 -5.99
C ALA A 247 -4.93 -22.42 -5.92
N ILE A 248 -4.24 -21.43 -5.35
CA ILE A 248 -4.66 -20.03 -5.36
C ILE A 248 -4.75 -19.50 -6.79
N ILE A 249 -3.72 -19.74 -7.60
CA ILE A 249 -3.69 -19.31 -9.01
C ILE A 249 -4.80 -20.00 -9.81
N ASP A 250 -5.01 -21.30 -9.60
CA ASP A 250 -6.07 -22.05 -10.28
C ASP A 250 -7.46 -21.52 -9.92
N TYR A 251 -7.67 -21.27 -8.63
CA TYR A 251 -8.91 -20.67 -8.14
C TYR A 251 -9.14 -19.28 -8.76
N THR A 252 -8.16 -18.37 -8.69
CA THR A 252 -8.29 -17.03 -9.26
C THR A 252 -8.51 -17.08 -10.78
N ASN A 253 -7.84 -18.00 -11.50
CA ASN A 253 -8.02 -18.20 -12.94
C ASN A 253 -9.38 -18.84 -13.30
N SER A 254 -10.05 -19.48 -12.35
CA SER A 254 -11.40 -20.02 -12.58
C SER A 254 -12.48 -18.95 -12.57
N ILE A 255 -12.22 -17.84 -11.90
CA ILE A 255 -13.15 -16.70 -11.78
C ILE A 255 -12.90 -15.69 -12.91
N GLU A 256 -11.64 -15.52 -13.31
CA GLU A 256 -11.21 -14.48 -14.23
C GLU A 256 -10.52 -15.04 -15.48
N VAL A 257 -10.67 -14.33 -16.59
CA VAL A 257 -10.12 -14.80 -17.89
C VAL A 257 -8.66 -14.38 -18.13
N ALA A 258 -8.09 -13.54 -17.28
CA ALA A 258 -6.74 -13.02 -17.44
C ALA A 258 -5.65 -14.06 -17.15
N PRO A 259 -4.43 -13.96 -17.72
CA PRO A 259 -3.31 -14.84 -17.38
C PRO A 259 -2.75 -14.52 -15.99
N SER A 260 -2.05 -15.50 -15.41
CA SER A 260 -1.27 -15.33 -14.18
C SER A 260 0.25 -15.41 -14.46
N LEU A 261 1.05 -14.90 -13.52
CA LEU A 261 2.50 -14.81 -13.66
C LEU A 261 3.19 -15.31 -12.39
N ILE A 262 4.17 -16.20 -12.55
CA ILE A 262 5.10 -16.57 -11.48
C ILE A 262 6.49 -16.00 -11.85
N VAL A 263 7.03 -15.18 -10.95
CA VAL A 263 8.44 -14.77 -10.99
C VAL A 263 9.19 -15.71 -10.05
N ALA A 264 9.76 -16.76 -10.62
CA ALA A 264 10.54 -17.77 -9.90
C ALA A 264 11.90 -17.21 -9.49
N GLU A 265 12.49 -17.72 -8.42
CA GLU A 265 13.78 -17.25 -7.92
C GLU A 265 14.91 -17.40 -8.95
N ASP A 266 14.97 -18.57 -9.59
CA ASP A 266 15.99 -18.92 -10.59
C ASP A 266 15.50 -19.97 -11.61
N ALA A 267 16.37 -20.41 -12.51
CA ALA A 267 16.06 -21.40 -13.52
C ALA A 267 15.72 -22.79 -12.94
N TYR A 268 16.29 -23.14 -11.78
CA TYR A 268 15.97 -24.38 -11.09
C TYR A 268 14.55 -24.33 -10.54
N SER A 269 14.19 -23.26 -9.88
CA SER A 269 12.81 -23.02 -9.41
C SER A 269 11.80 -23.04 -10.54
N VAL A 270 12.11 -22.47 -11.70
CA VAL A 270 11.24 -22.59 -12.91
C VAL A 270 10.97 -24.04 -13.26
N SER A 271 11.98 -24.89 -13.17
CA SER A 271 11.84 -26.33 -13.46
C SER A 271 10.97 -27.05 -12.43
N LEU A 272 11.10 -26.68 -11.15
CA LEU A 272 10.24 -27.21 -10.08
C LEU A 272 8.78 -26.79 -10.26
N TRP A 273 8.52 -25.52 -10.56
CA TRP A 273 7.17 -25.01 -10.83
C TRP A 273 6.53 -25.74 -12.01
N LYS A 274 7.23 -25.85 -13.14
CA LYS A 274 6.73 -26.58 -14.33
C LYS A 274 6.35 -28.01 -14.01
N ARG A 275 7.20 -28.72 -13.26
CA ARG A 275 6.94 -30.12 -12.87
C ARG A 275 5.69 -30.25 -11.99
N LEU A 276 5.50 -29.36 -11.01
CA LEU A 276 4.32 -29.38 -10.15
C LEU A 276 3.05 -29.03 -10.93
N ILE A 277 3.11 -28.07 -11.84
CA ILE A 277 1.99 -27.63 -12.66
C ILE A 277 1.53 -28.72 -13.63
N GLN A 278 2.45 -29.52 -14.17
CA GLN A 278 2.11 -30.67 -15.02
C GLN A 278 1.16 -31.68 -14.34
N HIS A 279 1.21 -31.76 -13.01
CA HIS A 279 0.39 -32.65 -12.18
C HIS A 279 -0.74 -31.91 -11.44
N SER A 280 -1.08 -30.69 -11.87
CA SER A 280 -2.12 -29.87 -11.28
C SER A 280 -3.26 -29.62 -12.27
N PRO A 281 -4.46 -29.22 -11.82
CA PRO A 281 -5.57 -28.83 -12.71
C PRO A 281 -5.31 -27.51 -13.45
N LEU A 282 -4.27 -26.76 -13.08
CA LEU A 282 -3.99 -25.45 -13.63
C LEU A 282 -3.63 -25.50 -15.12
N ARG A 283 -4.38 -24.78 -15.94
CA ARG A 283 -4.12 -24.69 -17.39
C ARG A 283 -2.87 -23.88 -17.68
N GLN A 284 -1.86 -24.54 -18.23
CA GLN A 284 -0.55 -23.94 -18.53
C GLN A 284 -0.65 -22.76 -19.52
N GLU A 285 -1.65 -22.73 -20.38
CA GLU A 285 -1.88 -21.68 -21.37
C GLU A 285 -2.15 -20.31 -20.74
N LYS A 286 -2.66 -20.29 -19.50
CA LYS A 286 -2.97 -19.07 -18.74
C LYS A 286 -1.89 -18.72 -17.71
N LEU A 287 -0.73 -19.37 -17.73
CA LEU A 287 0.31 -19.15 -16.76
C LEU A 287 1.66 -18.89 -17.44
N ASN A 288 2.29 -17.80 -17.06
CA ASN A 288 3.66 -17.47 -17.42
C ASN A 288 4.58 -17.72 -16.23
N ILE A 289 5.71 -18.40 -16.44
CA ILE A 289 6.76 -18.59 -15.43
C ILE A 289 8.03 -18.00 -15.97
N VAL A 290 8.62 -17.07 -15.24
CA VAL A 290 9.81 -16.31 -15.66
C VAL A 290 10.83 -16.24 -14.55
N THR A 291 12.10 -16.01 -14.88
CA THR A 291 13.13 -15.59 -13.91
C THR A 291 13.22 -14.07 -13.87
N PRO A 292 13.80 -13.47 -12.80
CA PRO A 292 14.01 -12.03 -12.70
C PRO A 292 14.75 -11.44 -13.90
N GLU A 293 15.74 -12.13 -14.44
CA GLU A 293 16.51 -11.68 -15.61
C GLU A 293 15.64 -11.66 -16.88
N SER A 294 14.82 -12.70 -17.09
CA SER A 294 13.97 -12.79 -18.28
C SER A 294 12.75 -11.85 -18.18
N PHE A 295 12.34 -11.50 -16.97
CA PHE A 295 11.24 -10.62 -16.70
C PHE A 295 11.53 -9.16 -17.10
N ASN A 296 12.77 -8.71 -16.91
CA ASN A 296 13.17 -7.32 -17.12
C ASN A 296 13.27 -6.88 -18.59
N VAL A 297 13.12 -7.80 -19.57
CA VAL A 297 13.53 -7.53 -20.96
C VAL A 297 12.35 -7.49 -21.94
N LYS A 298 11.14 -7.90 -21.56
CA LYS A 298 10.06 -8.10 -22.54
C LYS A 298 8.89 -7.15 -22.31
N GLU A 299 8.77 -6.13 -23.16
CA GLU A 299 7.62 -5.19 -23.24
C GLU A 299 6.25 -5.88 -23.28
N ARG A 300 6.18 -7.12 -23.78
CA ARG A 300 4.93 -7.89 -23.86
C ARG A 300 4.24 -8.11 -22.50
N PHE A 301 4.98 -8.06 -21.39
CA PHE A 301 4.39 -8.21 -20.04
C PHE A 301 3.57 -7.00 -19.63
N PHE A 302 3.84 -5.82 -20.16
CA PHE A 302 3.15 -4.59 -19.76
C PHE A 302 1.78 -4.39 -20.43
N ALA A 303 1.53 -5.08 -21.53
CA ALA A 303 0.28 -4.95 -22.28
C ALA A 303 -0.89 -5.75 -21.69
N SER A 304 -0.60 -6.71 -20.80
CA SER A 304 -1.61 -7.63 -20.26
C SER A 304 -2.01 -7.22 -18.85
N LEU A 305 -3.30 -7.33 -18.55
CA LEU A 305 -3.80 -7.41 -17.18
C LEU A 305 -3.55 -8.83 -16.67
N TYR A 306 -2.90 -8.97 -15.52
CA TYR A 306 -2.71 -10.24 -14.85
C TYR A 306 -3.79 -10.46 -13.80
N ASN A 307 -4.28 -11.68 -13.70
CA ASN A 307 -5.18 -12.07 -12.64
C ASN A 307 -4.43 -12.19 -11.32
N CYS A 308 -3.39 -13.00 -11.30
CA CYS A 308 -2.53 -13.20 -10.14
C CYS A 308 -1.05 -13.10 -10.53
N ILE A 309 -0.26 -12.40 -9.74
CA ILE A 309 1.19 -12.42 -9.80
C ILE A 309 1.71 -13.04 -8.51
N PHE A 310 2.60 -14.03 -8.62
CA PHE A 310 3.33 -14.58 -7.51
C PHE A 310 4.83 -14.33 -7.68
N ILE A 311 5.49 -13.78 -6.66
CA ILE A 311 6.93 -13.53 -6.61
C ILE A 311 7.54 -14.47 -5.59
N GLU A 312 8.34 -15.44 -6.04
CA GLU A 312 8.90 -16.49 -5.20
C GLU A 312 9.99 -15.98 -4.24
N ASN A 313 10.66 -14.89 -4.58
CA ASN A 313 11.65 -14.27 -3.70
C ASN A 313 11.45 -12.76 -3.67
N ALA A 314 10.74 -12.27 -2.62
CA ALA A 314 10.44 -10.85 -2.47
C ALA A 314 11.65 -9.99 -2.06
N ASP A 315 12.79 -10.58 -1.69
CA ASP A 315 14.05 -9.85 -1.51
C ASP A 315 14.48 -9.09 -2.77
N LEU A 316 14.01 -9.54 -3.93
CA LEU A 316 14.18 -8.82 -5.20
C LEU A 316 13.57 -7.42 -5.20
N LEU A 317 12.65 -7.13 -4.27
CA LEU A 317 11.91 -5.87 -4.16
C LEU A 317 12.40 -4.98 -3.01
N LYS A 318 13.41 -5.40 -2.25
CA LYS A 318 13.92 -4.66 -1.10
C LYS A 318 14.53 -3.30 -1.45
N GLU A 319 14.90 -3.11 -2.71
CA GLU A 319 15.37 -1.84 -3.23
C GLU A 319 14.33 -1.26 -4.19
N TRP A 320 13.72 -0.16 -3.80
CA TRP A 320 12.62 0.48 -4.53
C TRP A 320 12.94 0.86 -5.99
N HIS A 321 14.20 1.10 -6.29
CA HIS A 321 14.65 1.52 -7.62
C HIS A 321 15.29 0.41 -8.46
N ASN A 322 15.29 -0.83 -8.00
CA ASN A 322 15.82 -1.91 -8.82
C ASN A 322 14.89 -2.23 -10.02
N LYS A 323 15.43 -2.91 -11.02
CA LYS A 323 14.70 -3.21 -12.25
C LYS A 323 13.43 -4.03 -12.02
N VAL A 324 13.45 -4.98 -11.09
CA VAL A 324 12.30 -5.84 -10.78
C VAL A 324 11.20 -5.01 -10.12
N SER A 325 11.54 -4.21 -9.09
CA SER A 325 10.60 -3.28 -8.45
C SER A 325 9.94 -2.34 -9.45
N ILE A 326 10.73 -1.72 -10.34
CA ILE A 326 10.21 -0.82 -11.37
C ILE A 326 9.26 -1.57 -12.32
N THR A 327 9.61 -2.81 -12.67
CA THR A 327 8.80 -3.63 -13.57
C THR A 327 7.46 -3.98 -12.93
N ILE A 328 7.47 -4.49 -11.69
CA ILE A 328 6.24 -4.84 -10.95
C ILE A 328 5.29 -3.64 -10.84
N LYS A 329 5.80 -2.45 -10.51
CA LYS A 329 4.99 -1.21 -10.43
C LYS A 329 4.31 -0.81 -11.74
N ARG A 330 4.82 -1.28 -12.88
CA ARG A 330 4.27 -0.98 -14.21
C ARG A 330 3.27 -2.04 -14.69
N LEU A 331 3.21 -3.19 -14.03
CA LEU A 331 2.26 -4.25 -14.35
C LEU A 331 0.86 -3.87 -13.86
N LYS A 332 -0.12 -4.33 -14.60
CA LYS A 332 -1.53 -4.31 -14.18
C LYS A 332 -1.90 -5.69 -13.66
N PHE A 333 -2.36 -5.77 -12.44
CA PHE A 333 -2.76 -7.04 -11.81
C PHE A 333 -3.92 -6.82 -10.84
N LYS A 334 -4.65 -7.91 -10.55
CA LYS A 334 -5.70 -7.93 -9.52
C LYS A 334 -5.16 -8.40 -8.18
N HIS A 335 -4.33 -9.46 -8.19
CA HIS A 335 -3.78 -10.07 -6.98
C HIS A 335 -2.26 -10.16 -7.08
N LEU A 336 -1.58 -9.82 -5.98
CA LEU A 336 -0.14 -9.93 -5.84
C LEU A 336 0.20 -10.69 -4.56
N TYR A 337 0.82 -11.84 -4.71
CA TYR A 337 1.36 -12.63 -3.61
C TYR A 337 2.87 -12.70 -3.71
N MET A 338 3.55 -12.57 -2.58
CA MET A 338 4.99 -12.60 -2.49
C MET A 338 5.44 -13.57 -1.39
N HIS A 339 6.61 -14.14 -1.55
CA HIS A 339 7.20 -14.99 -0.54
C HIS A 339 8.54 -14.40 -0.05
N LEU A 340 8.73 -14.43 1.26
CA LEU A 340 9.97 -14.14 1.96
C LEU A 340 10.37 -15.35 2.79
N LYS A 341 11.63 -15.77 2.69
CA LYS A 341 12.14 -16.84 3.53
C LYS A 341 12.15 -16.43 5.01
N SER A 342 12.53 -15.22 5.29
CA SER A 342 12.60 -14.60 6.60
C SER A 342 12.56 -13.09 6.44
N VAL A 343 12.21 -12.37 7.50
CA VAL A 343 12.31 -10.90 7.57
C VAL A 343 13.55 -10.45 8.33
N ASN A 344 14.24 -11.36 9.02
CA ASN A 344 15.32 -11.07 9.97
C ASN A 344 16.55 -10.40 9.35
N HIS A 345 16.73 -10.52 8.03
CA HIS A 345 17.83 -9.91 7.31
C HIS A 345 17.47 -8.57 6.64
N LEU A 346 16.21 -8.15 6.77
CA LEU A 346 15.72 -6.92 6.16
C LEU A 346 15.80 -5.74 7.13
N THR A 347 16.29 -4.61 6.64
CA THR A 347 16.14 -3.35 7.36
C THR A 347 14.69 -2.84 7.27
N PRO A 348 14.24 -1.94 8.17
CA PRO A 348 12.92 -1.31 8.09
C PRO A 348 12.61 -0.68 6.74
N VAL A 349 13.62 -0.06 6.11
CA VAL A 349 13.50 0.54 4.78
C VAL A 349 13.24 -0.53 3.71
N GLN A 350 13.98 -1.63 3.76
CA GLN A 350 13.86 -2.72 2.81
C GLN A 350 12.51 -3.41 2.93
N PHE A 351 12.08 -3.71 4.15
CA PHE A 351 10.75 -4.30 4.38
C PHE A 351 9.62 -3.37 3.93
N SER A 352 9.69 -2.08 4.26
CA SER A 352 8.73 -1.09 3.78
C SER A 352 8.69 -1.02 2.25
N SER A 353 9.84 -1.12 1.58
CA SER A 353 9.92 -1.17 0.11
C SER A 353 9.15 -2.36 -0.47
N ILE A 354 9.31 -3.54 0.12
CA ILE A 354 8.60 -4.77 -0.30
C ILE A 354 7.09 -4.60 -0.06
N ALA A 355 6.71 -4.24 1.16
CA ALA A 355 5.33 -4.15 1.59
C ALA A 355 4.49 -3.11 0.79
N GLN A 356 5.12 -2.02 0.35
CA GLN A 356 4.46 -1.02 -0.51
C GLN A 356 4.00 -1.56 -1.87
N HIS A 357 4.56 -2.66 -2.37
CA HIS A 357 4.07 -3.30 -3.60
C HIS A 357 2.72 -3.97 -3.39
N ILE A 358 2.43 -4.43 -2.16
CA ILE A 358 1.16 -5.05 -1.78
C ILE A 358 0.07 -3.98 -1.64
N SER A 359 0.34 -2.96 -0.83
CA SER A 359 -0.64 -1.91 -0.58
C SER A 359 0.04 -0.58 -0.26
N PRO A 360 0.37 0.22 -1.27
CA PRO A 360 1.02 1.51 -1.09
C PRO A 360 0.17 2.49 -0.29
N TYR A 361 -1.15 2.28 -0.21
CA TYR A 361 -2.07 3.18 0.47
C TYR A 361 -2.21 2.91 1.97
N ILE A 362 -2.19 1.65 2.38
CA ILE A 362 -2.30 1.26 3.79
C ILE A 362 -0.97 1.47 4.50
N ILE A 363 0.10 0.96 3.92
CA ILE A 363 1.45 1.08 4.49
C ILE A 363 1.95 2.52 4.37
N GLY A 364 1.58 3.18 3.28
CA GLY A 364 1.99 4.54 2.99
C GLY A 364 3.48 4.64 2.66
N PRO A 365 3.99 5.85 2.56
CA PRO A 365 5.41 6.09 2.31
C PRO A 365 6.25 5.81 3.55
N PHE A 366 7.55 5.65 3.35
CA PHE A 366 8.49 5.32 4.41
C PHE A 366 8.45 6.26 5.63
N TYR A 367 8.19 7.55 5.45
CA TYR A 367 8.07 8.48 6.56
C TYR A 367 6.91 8.16 7.51
N ARG A 368 5.76 7.70 6.96
CA ARG A 368 4.60 7.28 7.76
C ARG A 368 4.91 6.00 8.52
N PHE A 369 5.57 5.08 7.86
CA PHE A 369 6.08 3.87 8.49
C PHE A 369 7.05 4.19 9.64
N ILE A 370 8.01 5.13 9.43
CA ILE A 370 8.91 5.62 10.48
C ILE A 370 8.14 6.23 11.65
N ARG A 371 7.17 7.11 11.39
CA ARG A 371 6.41 7.79 12.42
C ARG A 371 5.71 6.81 13.34
N ASP A 372 5.05 5.82 12.75
CA ASP A 372 4.19 4.90 13.49
C ASP A 372 5.00 3.83 14.20
N TYR A 373 6.18 3.47 13.68
CA TYR A 373 6.96 2.32 14.16
C TYR A 373 8.42 2.62 14.54
N ARG A 374 8.85 3.87 14.50
CA ARG A 374 10.23 4.27 14.85
C ARG A 374 10.72 3.72 16.19
N PRO A 375 9.91 3.68 17.26
CA PRO A 375 10.38 3.14 18.54
C PRO A 375 10.83 1.68 18.49
N LEU A 376 10.41 0.95 17.46
CA LEU A 376 10.63 -0.48 17.30
C LEU A 376 11.63 -0.82 16.19
N PHE A 377 12.32 0.17 15.60
CA PHE A 377 13.33 -0.06 14.56
C PHE A 377 14.42 -1.06 14.94
N PRO A 378 14.96 -1.05 16.17
CA PRO A 378 15.90 -2.07 16.58
C PRO A 378 15.35 -3.48 16.45
N LEU A 379 14.07 -3.67 16.78
CA LEU A 379 13.38 -4.95 16.65
C LEU A 379 13.20 -5.37 15.21
N LEU A 380 12.88 -4.42 14.32
CA LEU A 380 12.75 -4.71 12.90
C LEU A 380 14.11 -5.00 12.24
N ASP A 381 15.18 -4.35 12.65
CA ASP A 381 16.52 -4.64 12.18
C ASP A 381 16.95 -6.08 12.53
N ASN A 382 16.45 -6.59 13.66
CA ASN A 382 16.60 -7.98 14.07
C ASN A 382 15.55 -8.91 13.44
N GLY A 383 14.52 -8.36 12.81
CA GLY A 383 13.57 -9.04 11.94
C GLY A 383 12.56 -9.96 12.60
N GLU A 384 12.23 -9.76 13.85
CA GLU A 384 11.44 -10.73 14.61
C GLU A 384 9.97 -10.34 14.79
N ASN A 385 9.58 -9.08 14.44
CA ASN A 385 8.24 -8.59 14.65
C ASN A 385 7.70 -7.76 13.50
N PHE A 386 6.40 -7.85 13.27
CA PHE A 386 5.69 -7.05 12.28
C PHE A 386 4.83 -6.00 12.95
N PRO A 387 4.70 -4.80 12.35
CA PRO A 387 3.65 -3.86 12.74
C PRO A 387 2.27 -4.48 12.55
N ASP A 388 1.33 -4.21 13.48
CA ASP A 388 -0.05 -4.72 13.41
C ASP A 388 -0.72 -4.42 12.07
N ILE A 389 -0.50 -3.23 11.53
CA ILE A 389 -1.04 -2.84 10.23
C ILE A 389 -0.54 -3.72 9.08
N LEU A 390 0.63 -4.32 9.20
CA LEU A 390 1.19 -5.20 8.19
C LEU A 390 0.79 -6.66 8.39
N HIS A 391 0.35 -7.02 9.59
CA HIS A 391 -0.05 -8.39 9.89
C HIS A 391 -1.19 -8.89 9.00
N SER A 392 -2.08 -8.02 8.57
CA SER A 392 -3.14 -8.35 7.61
C SER A 392 -2.61 -8.74 6.21
N PHE A 393 -1.35 -8.42 5.88
CA PHE A 393 -0.71 -8.73 4.61
C PHE A 393 0.39 -9.79 4.72
N VAL A 394 0.81 -10.11 5.94
CA VAL A 394 1.93 -11.02 6.21
C VAL A 394 1.40 -12.25 6.91
N PHE A 395 1.54 -13.39 6.25
CA PHE A 395 1.13 -14.68 6.77
C PHE A 395 2.27 -15.32 7.54
N CYS A 396 2.20 -15.26 8.85
CA CYS A 396 3.23 -15.78 9.74
C CYS A 396 3.11 -17.29 9.89
N ARG A 397 4.27 -17.96 9.96
CA ARG A 397 4.35 -19.42 10.11
C ARG A 397 4.98 -19.88 11.41
N THR A 398 5.59 -18.95 12.11
CA THR A 398 6.18 -19.20 13.43
C THR A 398 5.48 -18.33 14.47
N HIS A 399 5.49 -18.75 15.71
CA HIS A 399 4.86 -17.97 16.78
C HIS A 399 5.59 -16.65 17.07
N THR A 400 6.89 -16.58 16.80
CA THR A 400 7.66 -15.35 16.91
C THR A 400 7.25 -14.32 15.86
N GLU A 401 6.78 -14.77 14.70
CA GLU A 401 6.27 -13.90 13.63
C GLU A 401 4.87 -13.34 13.92
N LEU A 402 4.17 -13.88 14.93
CA LEU A 402 2.89 -13.32 15.43
C LEU A 402 3.07 -12.02 16.21
N LEU A 403 4.27 -11.75 16.71
CA LEU A 403 4.56 -10.50 17.39
C LEU A 403 4.64 -9.35 16.38
N THR A 404 4.08 -8.23 16.78
CA THR A 404 4.09 -7.00 16.00
C THR A 404 4.89 -5.92 16.70
N TRP A 405 5.29 -4.91 15.95
CA TRP A 405 5.95 -3.76 16.55
C TRP A 405 5.06 -2.99 17.53
N GLY A 406 3.73 -3.10 17.39
CA GLY A 406 2.77 -2.53 18.31
C GLY A 406 2.90 -3.10 19.72
N ASP A 407 3.26 -4.37 19.83
CA ASP A 407 3.36 -5.10 21.11
C ASP A 407 4.47 -4.56 22.02
N PHE A 408 5.46 -3.89 21.44
CA PHE A 408 6.63 -3.38 22.16
C PHE A 408 6.62 -1.85 22.33
N LYS A 409 5.52 -1.18 22.01
CA LYS A 409 5.38 0.26 22.24
C LYS A 409 5.54 0.60 23.70
N GLY A 410 6.57 1.40 24.02
CA GLY A 410 6.86 1.84 25.39
C GLY A 410 7.91 1.01 26.14
N ILE A 411 8.40 -0.08 25.57
CA ILE A 411 9.54 -0.81 26.12
C ILE A 411 10.82 -0.06 25.74
N GLY A 412 11.66 0.22 26.73
CA GLY A 412 12.87 1.02 26.56
C GLY A 412 13.88 0.40 25.56
N SER A 413 14.55 1.24 24.83
CA SER A 413 15.39 0.93 23.66
C SER A 413 16.81 0.45 24.00
N ASN A 414 16.98 -0.60 24.74
CA ASN A 414 18.31 -1.23 24.81
C ASN A 414 18.35 -2.47 23.91
N GLU A 415 18.83 -2.26 22.65
CA GLU A 415 18.79 -3.21 21.54
C GLU A 415 19.37 -4.59 21.86
N GLY A 416 20.50 -4.63 22.58
CA GLY A 416 21.14 -5.89 22.93
C GLY A 416 20.33 -6.74 23.91
N HIS A 417 19.73 -6.11 24.91
CA HIS A 417 18.93 -6.79 25.93
C HIS A 417 17.62 -7.34 25.35
N LEU A 418 17.00 -6.60 24.43
CA LEU A 418 15.79 -7.06 23.78
C LEU A 418 16.03 -8.29 22.91
N HIS A 419 17.11 -8.30 22.12
CA HIS A 419 17.49 -9.45 21.30
C HIS A 419 17.78 -10.71 22.15
N ASP A 420 18.48 -10.55 23.28
CA ASP A 420 18.73 -11.66 24.18
C ASP A 420 17.46 -12.16 24.86
N ALA A 421 16.56 -11.28 25.26
CA ALA A 421 15.25 -11.62 25.81
C ALA A 421 14.40 -12.38 24.77
N GLN A 422 14.37 -11.93 23.52
CA GLN A 422 13.65 -12.60 22.45
C GLN A 422 14.15 -14.03 22.22
N LYS A 423 15.47 -14.24 22.12
CA LYS A 423 16.06 -15.59 21.99
C LYS A 423 15.70 -16.53 23.14
N GLN A 424 15.70 -16.03 24.37
CA GLN A 424 15.31 -16.83 25.51
C GLN A 424 13.84 -17.21 25.49
N VAL A 425 12.98 -16.27 25.07
CA VAL A 425 11.55 -16.50 24.97
C VAL A 425 11.19 -17.42 23.81
N GLU A 426 11.89 -17.31 22.67
CA GLU A 426 11.73 -18.24 21.55
C GLU A 426 11.98 -19.68 21.94
N LYS A 427 13.10 -19.93 22.64
CA LYS A 427 13.42 -21.26 23.12
C LYS A 427 12.33 -21.80 24.07
N TRP A 428 11.86 -20.96 24.97
CA TRP A 428 10.81 -21.35 25.91
C TRP A 428 9.48 -21.59 25.19
N LEU A 429 9.13 -20.78 24.22
CA LEU A 429 7.91 -20.91 23.44
C LEU A 429 7.90 -22.21 22.60
N HIS A 430 9.01 -22.53 21.95
CA HIS A 430 9.18 -23.75 21.20
C HIS A 430 8.83 -25.01 22.04
N ASP A 431 9.12 -24.96 23.32
CA ASP A 431 8.85 -26.06 24.24
C ASP A 431 7.38 -26.08 24.75
N THR A 432 6.61 -25.02 24.55
CA THR A 432 5.28 -24.83 25.18
C THR A 432 4.13 -24.68 24.16
N VAL A 433 4.43 -24.33 22.94
CA VAL A 433 3.51 -23.88 21.88
C VAL A 433 2.45 -24.88 21.44
N HIS A 434 2.72 -26.16 21.55
CA HIS A 434 1.74 -27.21 21.17
C HIS A 434 0.48 -27.24 22.06
N ILE A 435 0.40 -26.37 23.06
CA ILE A 435 -0.70 -26.32 24.04
C ILE A 435 -1.56 -25.03 23.89
N LEU A 436 -1.07 -23.99 23.21
CA LEU A 436 -1.71 -22.68 23.16
C LEU A 436 -2.20 -22.32 21.76
N ASN A 437 -3.33 -21.59 21.68
CA ASN A 437 -3.71 -20.93 20.43
C ASN A 437 -2.84 -19.68 20.22
N ASP A 438 -2.88 -19.11 19.02
CA ASP A 438 -2.02 -18.01 18.58
C ASP A 438 -2.12 -16.75 19.47
N ASP A 439 -3.35 -16.40 19.87
CA ASP A 439 -3.57 -15.20 20.73
C ASP A 439 -2.97 -15.41 22.14
N GLN A 440 -3.13 -16.60 22.69
CA GLN A 440 -2.56 -16.96 23.97
C GLN A 440 -1.03 -17.02 23.92
N ALA A 441 -0.46 -17.56 22.84
CA ALA A 441 0.98 -17.62 22.63
C ALA A 441 1.56 -16.20 22.51
N ARG A 442 0.89 -15.34 21.74
CA ARG A 442 1.28 -13.93 21.56
C ARG A 442 1.29 -13.16 22.87
N GLN A 443 0.19 -13.22 23.63
CA GLN A 443 0.08 -12.53 24.92
C GLN A 443 1.16 -12.99 25.91
N LEU A 444 1.38 -14.27 25.99
CA LEU A 444 2.37 -14.86 26.89
C LEU A 444 3.81 -14.50 26.51
N LEU A 445 4.08 -14.35 25.21
CA LEU A 445 5.36 -13.88 24.66
C LEU A 445 5.65 -12.44 25.10
N ILE A 446 4.67 -11.56 24.94
CA ILE A 446 4.77 -10.15 25.35
C ILE A 446 5.08 -10.07 26.84
N GLU A 447 4.29 -10.74 27.68
CA GLU A 447 4.47 -10.74 29.14
C GLU A 447 5.86 -11.27 29.55
N LYS A 448 6.36 -12.30 28.86
CA LYS A 448 7.70 -12.87 29.14
C LYS A 448 8.82 -11.93 28.75
N ILE A 449 8.74 -11.28 27.59
CA ILE A 449 9.74 -10.30 27.14
C ILE A 449 9.74 -9.10 28.07
N GLU A 450 8.57 -8.57 28.44
CA GLU A 450 8.44 -7.47 29.38
C GLU A 450 9.03 -7.81 30.75
N ALA A 451 8.77 -9.01 31.26
CA ALA A 451 9.33 -9.48 32.51
C ALA A 451 10.86 -9.57 32.48
N LEU A 452 11.43 -10.07 31.38
CA LEU A 452 12.89 -10.15 31.22
C LEU A 452 13.56 -8.78 31.11
N LEU A 453 12.91 -7.82 30.46
CA LEU A 453 13.41 -6.44 30.33
C LEU A 453 13.26 -5.61 31.59
N SER A 454 12.27 -5.91 32.46
CA SER A 454 12.06 -5.20 33.73
C SER A 454 13.00 -5.65 34.83
N HIS A 455 13.69 -6.77 34.68
CA HIS A 455 14.66 -7.31 35.64
C HIS A 455 16.13 -7.00 35.30
N GLN A 456 16.36 -6.26 34.22
CA GLN A 456 17.66 -5.74 33.81
C GLN A 456 17.78 -4.23 34.06
#